data_530e826f4ac980d72e74ec0adec92538
#
_entry.id   530e826f4ac980d72e74ec0adec92538
#
_cell.length_a   1.000
_cell.length_b   1.000
_cell.length_c   1.000
_cell.angle_alpha   90.00
_cell.angle_beta   90.00
_cell.angle_gamma   90.00
#
_symmetry.space_group_name_H-M   'P 1'
#
loop_
_entity.id
_entity.type
_entity.pdbx_description
1 polymer ?
#
loop_
_entity_poly.entity_id
_entity_poly.type
_entity_poly.pdbx_seq_one_letter_code
_entity_poly.pdbx_strand_id
1 'polypeptide(L)'
;MRIIHVAPTPFGSDGLFGGGERYPLELARALAEEVDCELITFGNAAGDRRDGRLRIRVLRPLVHIGGHPARPIVPSLSRAIGRADIVHAHQMRSPISALAALTARVRGCHAVVTDHGLQGSDWGGLLPRLYDRFLTVSRYSATEIGASAMKTRVIYGGVDANRYSPEPVEPRDGLLFVGRLTPHKGVEVLIRAMPPGVPLTVVGSEGHDRDLPERGYPDLVRSLAGGRRVRFAGAVDDAELAHLYRRAVAVVVPSVERTCYGHTIAVSELLGLVALEAMASGTPVIASGVGGLPEVVEDGDTGFLVPPGDETALRERIETLLDDRAVASRMGARARDRVLARWTWTHCAQRCLAAYRELVPT
;
A
#
# COMPACT_ATOMS: atom_id res chain seq x y z
N MET A 1 19.18 -0.20 19.72
CA MET A 1 18.76 -1.18 18.69
C MET A 1 19.03 -0.59 17.32
N ARG A 2 19.71 -1.33 16.46
CA ARG A 2 20.02 -0.96 15.08
C ARG A 2 19.25 -1.85 14.12
N ILE A 3 18.52 -1.24 13.18
CA ILE A 3 17.63 -1.93 12.24
C ILE A 3 18.08 -1.62 10.81
N ILE A 4 18.16 -2.65 9.98
CA ILE A 4 18.40 -2.51 8.55
C ILE A 4 17.17 -3.03 7.80
N HIS A 5 16.49 -2.13 7.10
CA HIS A 5 15.43 -2.48 6.15
C HIS A 5 16.04 -2.83 4.79
N VAL A 6 15.48 -3.84 4.14
CA VAL A 6 15.86 -4.23 2.76
C VAL A 6 14.60 -4.26 1.91
N ALA A 7 14.45 -3.29 1.01
CA ALA A 7 13.32 -3.19 0.08
C ALA A 7 13.78 -3.56 -1.34
N PRO A 8 13.13 -4.54 -2.02
CA PRO A 8 13.56 -5.04 -3.33
C PRO A 8 13.56 -3.98 -4.43
N THR A 9 12.69 -2.97 -4.34
CA THR A 9 12.54 -1.91 -5.32
C THR A 9 12.65 -0.54 -4.68
N PRO A 10 13.27 0.45 -5.37
CA PRO A 10 13.21 1.83 -4.92
C PRO A 10 11.80 2.38 -5.13
N PHE A 11 11.43 3.38 -4.32
CA PHE A 11 10.25 4.21 -4.52
C PHE A 11 10.65 5.52 -5.22
N GLY A 12 9.82 6.00 -6.15
CA GLY A 12 10.02 7.27 -6.85
C GLY A 12 10.38 7.13 -8.32
N SER A 13 11.04 8.16 -8.92
CA SER A 13 11.30 8.26 -10.35
C SER A 13 12.08 7.08 -10.95
N ASP A 14 12.92 6.44 -10.16
CA ASP A 14 13.74 5.30 -10.57
C ASP A 14 13.13 3.96 -10.17
N GLY A 15 11.90 3.95 -9.65
CA GLY A 15 11.21 2.77 -9.13
C GLY A 15 9.75 2.67 -9.51
N LEU A 16 9.04 1.80 -8.80
CA LEU A 16 7.62 1.59 -8.97
C LEU A 16 6.82 2.56 -8.08
N PHE A 17 5.64 2.97 -8.55
CA PHE A 17 4.72 3.81 -7.80
C PHE A 17 3.54 2.98 -7.31
N GLY A 18 3.54 2.64 -6.01
CA GLY A 18 2.46 1.90 -5.39
C GLY A 18 2.60 1.83 -3.88
N GLY A 19 1.56 1.34 -3.21
CA GLY A 19 1.56 1.22 -1.75
C GLY A 19 2.63 0.27 -1.23
N GLY A 20 2.90 -0.83 -1.95
CA GLY A 20 3.92 -1.80 -1.57
C GLY A 20 5.35 -1.27 -1.64
N GLU A 21 5.62 -0.34 -2.56
CA GLU A 21 6.91 0.31 -2.73
C GLU A 21 7.10 1.47 -1.74
N ARG A 22 6.02 2.22 -1.48
CA ARG A 22 6.03 3.34 -0.54
C ARG A 22 6.17 2.87 0.92
N TYR A 23 5.52 1.79 1.27
CA TYR A 23 5.44 1.28 2.63
C TYR A 23 6.81 1.11 3.31
N PRO A 24 7.83 0.44 2.71
CA PRO A 24 9.14 0.28 3.33
C PRO A 24 9.83 1.60 3.67
N LEU A 25 9.71 2.60 2.81
CA LEU A 25 10.32 3.90 2.98
C LEU A 25 9.67 4.68 4.13
N GLU A 26 8.35 4.76 4.15
CA GLU A 26 7.62 5.52 5.17
C GLU A 26 7.74 4.86 6.55
N LEU A 27 7.70 3.53 6.62
CA LEU A 27 7.95 2.82 7.88
C LEU A 27 9.38 3.05 8.39
N ALA A 28 10.38 2.97 7.50
CA ALA A 28 11.78 3.20 7.89
C ALA A 28 12.02 4.65 8.34
N ARG A 29 11.37 5.65 7.72
CA ARG A 29 11.38 7.05 8.19
C ARG A 29 10.86 7.19 9.61
N ALA A 30 9.67 6.62 9.86
CA ALA A 30 9.05 6.69 11.18
C ALA A 30 9.88 5.97 12.26
N LEU A 31 10.50 4.84 11.93
CA LEU A 31 11.39 4.12 12.83
C LEU A 31 12.69 4.88 13.10
N ALA A 32 13.22 5.61 12.10
CA ALA A 32 14.45 6.38 12.24
C ALA A 32 14.34 7.53 13.25
N GLU A 33 13.12 7.97 13.58
CA GLU A 33 12.90 8.96 14.64
C GLU A 33 13.16 8.36 16.04
N GLU A 34 13.01 7.05 16.20
CA GLU A 34 13.09 6.36 17.50
C GLU A 34 14.40 5.55 17.68
N VAL A 35 14.97 5.01 16.60
CA VAL A 35 16.11 4.08 16.64
C VAL A 35 17.08 4.31 15.46
N ASP A 36 18.29 3.73 15.55
CA ASP A 36 19.23 3.72 14.42
C ASP A 36 18.67 2.84 13.30
N CYS A 37 18.21 3.47 12.22
CA CYS A 37 17.54 2.84 11.11
C CYS A 37 18.20 3.17 9.77
N GLU A 38 18.39 2.14 8.96
CA GLU A 38 18.94 2.24 7.62
C GLU A 38 18.00 1.51 6.63
N LEU A 39 17.74 2.11 5.46
CA LEU A 39 17.05 1.48 4.35
C LEU A 39 18.05 1.15 3.24
N ILE A 40 18.16 -0.12 2.89
CA ILE A 40 18.88 -0.59 1.70
C ILE A 40 17.85 -0.85 0.60
N THR A 41 18.06 -0.22 -0.55
CA THR A 41 17.26 -0.40 -1.76
C THR A 41 18.17 -0.49 -2.98
N PHE A 42 17.62 -0.62 -4.19
CA PHE A 42 18.35 -0.93 -5.39
C PHE A 42 17.98 0.02 -6.53
N GLY A 43 18.98 0.42 -7.34
CA GLY A 43 18.76 1.35 -8.44
C GLY A 43 19.91 1.33 -9.43
N ASN A 44 19.75 2.01 -10.56
CA ASN A 44 20.73 2.06 -11.63
C ASN A 44 22.05 2.76 -11.22
N ALA A 45 21.98 3.72 -10.30
CA ALA A 45 23.11 4.39 -9.71
C ALA A 45 23.22 4.02 -8.21
N ALA A 46 24.42 3.57 -7.80
CA ALA A 46 24.70 3.41 -6.38
C ALA A 46 24.80 4.78 -5.71
N GLY A 47 24.34 4.85 -4.46
CA GLY A 47 24.38 6.10 -3.70
C GLY A 47 24.09 5.90 -2.22
N ASP A 48 24.42 6.93 -1.46
CA ASP A 48 24.16 7.03 -0.02
C ASP A 48 23.56 8.42 0.22
N ARG A 49 22.37 8.47 0.81
CA ARG A 49 21.68 9.73 1.10
C ARG A 49 21.03 9.68 2.47
N ARG A 50 20.74 10.84 3.02
CA ARG A 50 19.94 10.98 4.23
C ARG A 50 18.60 11.61 3.91
N ASP A 51 17.59 11.15 4.63
CA ASP A 51 16.23 11.66 4.60
C ASP A 51 15.79 11.82 6.07
N GLY A 52 15.94 13.05 6.58
CA GLY A 52 15.87 13.28 8.01
C GLY A 52 16.92 12.46 8.78
N ARG A 53 16.48 11.63 9.71
CA ARG A 53 17.34 10.71 10.48
C ARG A 53 17.60 9.39 9.76
N LEU A 54 16.79 9.05 8.74
CA LEU A 54 16.93 7.82 7.98
C LEU A 54 18.15 7.90 7.05
N ARG A 55 19.00 6.87 7.10
CA ARG A 55 20.02 6.65 6.08
C ARG A 55 19.46 5.75 4.99
N ILE A 56 19.53 6.18 3.73
CA ILE A 56 19.11 5.40 2.56
C ILE A 56 20.33 5.06 1.73
N ARG A 57 20.59 3.76 1.57
CA ARG A 57 21.65 3.26 0.73
C ARG A 57 21.09 2.57 -0.51
N VAL A 58 21.44 3.08 -1.68
CA VAL A 58 21.08 2.48 -2.95
C VAL A 58 22.23 1.61 -3.44
N LEU A 59 21.99 0.33 -3.63
CA LEU A 59 22.96 -0.60 -4.20
C LEU A 59 22.65 -0.84 -5.68
N ARG A 60 23.70 -0.89 -6.51
CA ARG A 60 23.56 -1.18 -7.92
C ARG A 60 23.46 -2.70 -8.14
N PRO A 61 22.38 -3.21 -8.76
CA PRO A 61 22.29 -4.59 -9.16
C PRO A 61 23.28 -4.94 -10.28
N LEU A 62 23.76 -6.17 -10.29
CA LEU A 62 24.48 -6.73 -11.44
C LEU A 62 23.50 -7.00 -12.59
N VAL A 63 22.34 -7.58 -12.24
CA VAL A 63 21.30 -7.97 -13.19
C VAL A 63 19.97 -8.10 -12.45
N HIS A 64 18.86 -8.03 -13.19
CA HIS A 64 17.54 -8.33 -12.70
C HIS A 64 17.03 -9.65 -13.30
N ILE A 65 16.58 -10.61 -12.48
CA ILE A 65 16.05 -11.90 -12.93
C ILE A 65 14.81 -11.65 -13.79
N GLY A 66 14.84 -12.13 -15.05
CA GLY A 66 13.76 -11.91 -16.00
C GLY A 66 13.50 -10.44 -16.36
N GLY A 67 14.47 -9.54 -16.11
CA GLY A 67 14.31 -8.10 -16.31
C GLY A 67 13.33 -7.43 -15.33
N HIS A 68 12.90 -8.12 -14.26
CA HIS A 68 11.89 -7.61 -13.34
C HIS A 68 12.55 -6.75 -12.24
N PRO A 69 12.15 -5.47 -12.04
CA PRO A 69 12.79 -4.55 -11.09
C PRO A 69 12.82 -5.08 -9.65
N ALA A 70 11.82 -5.83 -9.21
CA ALA A 70 11.74 -6.39 -7.86
C ALA A 70 12.60 -7.66 -7.64
N ARG A 71 13.37 -8.09 -8.64
CA ARG A 71 14.22 -9.29 -8.57
C ARG A 71 15.70 -8.96 -8.86
N PRO A 72 16.32 -8.01 -8.09
CA PRO A 72 17.72 -7.66 -8.31
C PRO A 72 18.65 -8.77 -7.78
N ILE A 73 19.76 -8.98 -8.46
CA ILE A 73 20.90 -9.78 -7.98
C ILE A 73 22.00 -8.82 -7.54
N VAL A 74 22.27 -8.79 -6.23
CA VAL A 74 23.21 -7.85 -5.61
C VAL A 74 24.12 -8.56 -4.62
N PRO A 75 25.27 -9.13 -5.05
CA PRO A 75 26.20 -9.85 -4.18
C PRO A 75 26.78 -8.97 -3.05
N SER A 76 26.86 -7.66 -3.29
CA SER A 76 27.33 -6.70 -2.27
C SER A 76 26.37 -6.51 -1.09
N LEU A 77 25.12 -6.99 -1.18
CA LEU A 77 24.16 -6.86 -0.09
C LEU A 77 24.67 -7.47 1.21
N SER A 78 25.25 -8.66 1.14
CA SER A 78 25.80 -9.32 2.35
C SER A 78 26.87 -8.47 3.05
N ARG A 79 27.68 -7.72 2.29
CA ARG A 79 28.66 -6.78 2.84
C ARG A 79 27.97 -5.50 3.36
N ALA A 80 26.95 -5.02 2.65
CA ALA A 80 26.21 -3.82 3.02
C ALA A 80 25.39 -4.01 4.32
N ILE A 81 24.85 -5.20 4.56
CA ILE A 81 24.27 -5.59 5.85
C ILE A 81 25.43 -5.73 6.85
N GLY A 82 25.75 -4.64 7.54
CA GLY A 82 26.79 -4.59 8.57
C GLY A 82 26.33 -5.28 9.88
N ARG A 83 26.81 -4.77 11.02
CA ARG A 83 26.25 -5.17 12.32
C ARG A 83 24.87 -4.55 12.48
N ALA A 84 23.87 -5.37 12.77
CA ALA A 84 22.50 -4.97 13.06
C ALA A 84 21.93 -5.91 14.13
N ASP A 85 20.93 -5.45 14.85
CA ASP A 85 20.15 -6.31 15.73
C ASP A 85 19.05 -7.00 14.92
N ILE A 86 18.46 -6.25 14.00
CA ILE A 86 17.36 -6.68 13.14
C ILE A 86 17.66 -6.39 11.67
N VAL A 87 17.42 -7.37 10.80
CA VAL A 87 17.32 -7.21 9.36
C VAL A 87 15.86 -7.42 8.96
N HIS A 88 15.18 -6.34 8.55
CA HIS A 88 13.79 -6.37 8.16
C HIS A 88 13.67 -6.36 6.63
N ALA A 89 13.35 -7.48 6.05
CA ALA A 89 13.12 -7.62 4.61
C ALA A 89 11.67 -7.29 4.24
N HIS A 90 11.48 -6.69 3.08
CA HIS A 90 10.16 -6.49 2.49
C HIS A 90 9.98 -7.39 1.28
N GLN A 91 8.74 -7.92 1.08
CA GLN A 91 8.41 -8.92 0.05
C GLN A 91 9.17 -10.25 0.24
N MET A 92 8.64 -11.12 1.08
CA MET A 92 9.26 -12.38 1.52
C MET A 92 9.81 -13.22 0.35
N ARG A 93 9.06 -13.34 -0.73
CA ARG A 93 9.38 -14.20 -1.88
C ARG A 93 10.33 -13.59 -2.90
N SER A 94 10.84 -12.39 -2.64
CA SER A 94 11.91 -11.79 -3.44
C SER A 94 13.26 -12.49 -3.15
N PRO A 95 14.06 -12.84 -4.17
CA PRO A 95 15.39 -13.44 -3.98
C PRO A 95 16.31 -12.59 -3.09
N ILE A 96 16.19 -11.28 -3.20
CA ILE A 96 17.02 -10.37 -2.39
C ILE A 96 16.63 -10.37 -0.92
N SER A 97 15.34 -10.55 -0.62
CA SER A 97 14.85 -10.68 0.75
C SER A 97 15.31 -12.00 1.39
N ALA A 98 15.32 -13.08 0.61
CA ALA A 98 15.90 -14.36 1.03
C ALA A 98 17.39 -14.24 1.33
N LEU A 99 18.16 -13.55 0.47
CA LEU A 99 19.59 -13.29 0.70
C LEU A 99 19.80 -12.44 1.96
N ALA A 100 18.95 -11.44 2.20
CA ALA A 100 19.00 -10.62 3.40
C ALA A 100 18.76 -11.47 4.67
N ALA A 101 17.75 -12.34 4.65
CA ALA A 101 17.44 -13.23 5.78
C ALA A 101 18.58 -14.26 6.04
N LEU A 102 19.14 -14.87 4.99
CA LEU A 102 20.30 -15.75 5.11
C LEU A 102 21.51 -15.03 5.69
N THR A 103 21.76 -13.80 5.20
CA THR A 103 22.87 -12.97 5.72
C THR A 103 22.67 -12.62 7.20
N ALA A 104 21.43 -12.28 7.59
CA ALA A 104 21.08 -12.01 8.98
C ALA A 104 21.41 -13.23 9.87
N ARG A 105 20.98 -14.41 9.49
CA ARG A 105 21.25 -15.65 10.23
C ARG A 105 22.74 -15.96 10.38
N VAL A 106 23.52 -15.83 9.30
CA VAL A 106 24.98 -16.05 9.34
C VAL A 106 25.66 -15.06 10.28
N ARG A 107 25.13 -13.89 10.46
CA ARG A 107 25.67 -12.82 11.30
C ARG A 107 25.12 -12.79 12.72
N GLY A 108 24.22 -13.70 13.06
CA GLY A 108 23.55 -13.73 14.36
C GLY A 108 22.57 -12.57 14.58
N CYS A 109 22.07 -11.95 13.50
CA CYS A 109 21.01 -10.94 13.54
C CYS A 109 19.64 -11.62 13.43
N HIS A 110 18.59 -10.99 13.97
CA HIS A 110 17.23 -11.46 13.76
C HIS A 110 16.72 -11.08 12.36
N ALA A 111 16.11 -12.05 11.67
CA ALA A 111 15.48 -11.84 10.37
C ALA A 111 13.97 -11.64 10.53
N VAL A 112 13.49 -10.50 10.10
CA VAL A 112 12.06 -10.12 10.12
C VAL A 112 11.58 -9.84 8.71
N VAL A 113 10.30 -10.07 8.43
CA VAL A 113 9.74 -9.79 7.10
C VAL A 113 8.35 -9.19 7.16
N THR A 114 8.09 -8.21 6.26
CA THR A 114 6.74 -7.78 5.87
C THR A 114 6.50 -8.15 4.41
N ASP A 115 5.42 -8.88 4.13
CA ASP A 115 5.07 -9.25 2.76
C ASP A 115 3.94 -8.33 2.24
N HIS A 116 4.16 -7.74 1.06
CA HIS A 116 3.26 -6.77 0.43
C HIS A 116 2.56 -7.31 -0.82
N GLY A 117 2.72 -8.57 -1.17
CA GLY A 117 2.15 -9.12 -2.41
C GLY A 117 1.73 -10.57 -2.34
N LEU A 118 2.21 -11.31 -1.35
CA LEU A 118 1.92 -12.73 -1.12
C LEU A 118 2.13 -13.64 -2.34
N GLN A 119 2.81 -13.15 -3.39
CA GLN A 119 3.05 -13.86 -4.65
C GLN A 119 4.48 -14.41 -4.74
N GLY A 120 4.64 -15.51 -5.46
CA GLY A 120 5.92 -16.15 -5.72
C GLY A 120 6.10 -17.48 -4.98
N SER A 121 7.25 -18.13 -5.19
CA SER A 121 7.58 -19.42 -4.56
C SER A 121 8.08 -19.22 -3.12
N ASP A 122 7.63 -20.08 -2.21
CA ASP A 122 8.11 -20.16 -0.83
C ASP A 122 9.18 -21.24 -0.64
N TRP A 123 9.71 -21.80 -1.75
CA TRP A 123 10.68 -22.89 -1.79
C TRP A 123 10.19 -24.16 -1.07
N GLY A 124 8.92 -24.49 -1.24
CA GLY A 124 8.31 -25.65 -0.59
C GLY A 124 8.24 -25.53 0.93
N GLY A 125 8.00 -24.31 1.45
CA GLY A 125 7.89 -24.01 2.88
C GLY A 125 9.22 -23.81 3.59
N LEU A 126 10.36 -23.78 2.87
CA LEU A 126 11.68 -23.51 3.48
C LEU A 126 11.90 -22.02 3.72
N LEU A 127 11.44 -21.17 2.82
CA LEU A 127 11.66 -19.75 2.90
C LEU A 127 11.10 -19.10 4.19
N PRO A 128 9.88 -19.44 4.67
CA PRO A 128 9.38 -18.92 5.94
C PRO A 128 10.24 -19.30 7.16
N ARG A 129 11.01 -20.40 7.10
CA ARG A 129 11.88 -20.84 8.20
C ARG A 129 13.10 -19.94 8.41
N LEU A 130 13.43 -19.12 7.42
CA LEU A 130 14.52 -18.15 7.50
C LEU A 130 14.19 -16.98 8.42
N TYR A 131 12.89 -16.74 8.68
CA TYR A 131 12.44 -15.56 9.43
C TYR A 131 12.03 -15.92 10.86
N ASP A 132 12.44 -15.04 11.78
CA ASP A 132 12.09 -15.14 13.20
C ASP A 132 10.73 -14.52 13.48
N ARG A 133 10.31 -13.52 12.67
CA ARG A 133 9.07 -12.80 12.82
C ARG A 133 8.48 -12.40 11.47
N PHE A 134 7.15 -12.49 11.37
CA PHE A 134 6.35 -12.00 10.25
C PHE A 134 5.55 -10.79 10.74
N LEU A 135 5.71 -9.67 10.06
CA LEU A 135 4.94 -8.45 10.30
C LEU A 135 3.94 -8.31 9.16
N THR A 136 2.67 -8.13 9.50
CA THR A 136 1.61 -8.09 8.51
C THR A 136 0.89 -6.75 8.53
N VAL A 137 0.41 -6.34 7.36
CA VAL A 137 -0.21 -5.02 7.17
C VAL A 137 -1.70 -5.01 7.52
N SER A 138 -2.28 -6.17 7.83
CA SER A 138 -3.66 -6.34 8.28
C SER A 138 -3.83 -7.69 8.95
N ARG A 139 -4.95 -7.91 9.65
CA ARG A 139 -5.34 -9.24 10.13
C ARG A 139 -5.63 -10.16 8.95
N TYR A 140 -6.27 -9.63 7.91
CA TYR A 140 -6.50 -10.36 6.67
C TYR A 140 -5.18 -10.88 6.09
N SER A 141 -4.16 -10.02 5.94
CA SER A 141 -2.87 -10.48 5.43
C SER A 141 -2.15 -11.47 6.37
N ALA A 142 -2.45 -11.44 7.66
CA ALA A 142 -1.93 -12.44 8.61
C ALA A 142 -2.51 -13.83 8.36
N THR A 143 -3.77 -13.94 7.92
CA THR A 143 -4.37 -15.23 7.53
C THR A 143 -3.79 -15.74 6.21
N GLU A 144 -3.60 -14.84 5.23
CA GLU A 144 -3.14 -15.19 3.90
C GLU A 144 -1.65 -15.62 3.84
N ILE A 145 -0.81 -15.10 4.75
CA ILE A 145 0.62 -15.42 4.72
C ILE A 145 0.92 -16.88 5.11
N GLY A 146 -0.03 -17.54 5.79
CA GLY A 146 0.12 -18.94 6.21
C GLY A 146 1.25 -19.19 7.23
N ALA A 147 1.79 -18.14 7.86
CA ALA A 147 2.82 -18.25 8.88
C ALA A 147 2.22 -18.62 10.23
N SER A 148 3.04 -19.22 11.11
CA SER A 148 2.60 -19.53 12.48
C SER A 148 2.15 -18.26 13.21
N ALA A 149 0.97 -18.30 13.85
CA ALA A 149 0.44 -17.21 14.65
C ALA A 149 1.42 -16.75 15.75
N MET A 150 2.22 -17.66 16.32
CA MET A 150 3.24 -17.34 17.31
C MET A 150 4.32 -16.40 16.77
N LYS A 151 4.64 -16.49 15.46
CA LYS A 151 5.63 -15.66 14.79
C LYS A 151 5.04 -14.44 14.10
N THR A 152 3.73 -14.30 14.03
CA THR A 152 3.05 -13.24 13.28
C THR A 152 2.61 -12.10 14.20
N ARG A 153 2.85 -10.86 13.79
CA ARG A 153 2.37 -9.64 14.46
C ARG A 153 1.77 -8.70 13.41
N VAL A 154 0.58 -8.18 13.70
CA VAL A 154 -0.08 -7.20 12.85
C VAL A 154 0.44 -5.81 13.22
N ILE A 155 1.15 -5.17 12.31
CA ILE A 155 1.68 -3.83 12.49
C ILE A 155 0.88 -2.77 11.73
N TYR A 156 0.03 -3.23 10.80
CA TYR A 156 -0.73 -2.40 9.88
C TYR A 156 0.16 -1.57 8.94
N GLY A 157 -0.43 -0.55 8.34
CA GLY A 157 0.25 0.52 7.63
C GLY A 157 -0.04 1.84 8.30
N GLY A 158 0.41 2.90 7.68
CA GLY A 158 0.16 4.25 8.14
C GLY A 158 -0.02 5.22 7.00
N VAL A 159 -0.37 6.44 7.36
CA VAL A 159 -0.43 7.58 6.46
C VAL A 159 0.33 8.75 7.06
N ASP A 160 0.92 9.58 6.20
CA ASP A 160 1.46 10.89 6.60
C ASP A 160 0.29 11.88 6.73
N ALA A 161 -0.19 12.06 7.96
CA ALA A 161 -1.34 12.90 8.27
C ALA A 161 -1.04 14.42 8.19
N ASN A 162 0.22 14.82 7.99
CA ASN A 162 0.59 16.20 7.69
C ASN A 162 0.47 16.46 6.19
N ARG A 163 0.96 15.55 5.36
CA ARG A 163 0.83 15.60 3.90
C ARG A 163 -0.63 15.50 3.47
N TYR A 164 -1.34 14.52 3.99
CA TYR A 164 -2.77 14.28 3.76
C TYR A 164 -3.58 14.87 4.90
N SER A 165 -3.84 16.17 4.81
CA SER A 165 -4.58 16.91 5.82
C SER A 165 -5.73 17.69 5.18
N PRO A 166 -6.87 17.90 5.88
CA PRO A 166 -7.89 18.82 5.43
C PRO A 166 -7.32 20.22 5.35
N GLU A 167 -7.67 20.94 4.32
CA GLU A 167 -7.44 22.39 4.18
C GLU A 167 -8.76 23.01 3.75
N PRO A 168 -8.98 24.31 4.05
CA PRO A 168 -10.07 25.05 3.45
C PRO A 168 -9.90 25.02 1.93
N VAL A 169 -10.80 24.34 1.26
CA VAL A 169 -10.84 24.26 -0.21
C VAL A 169 -12.19 24.73 -0.68
N GLU A 170 -12.26 25.09 -1.97
CA GLU A 170 -13.54 25.30 -2.66
C GLU A 170 -14.49 24.09 -2.45
N PRO A 171 -15.79 24.26 -2.68
CA PRO A 171 -16.75 23.17 -2.50
C PRO A 171 -16.27 21.88 -3.16
N ARG A 172 -16.31 20.80 -2.40
CA ARG A 172 -15.93 19.46 -2.91
C ARG A 172 -16.81 19.09 -4.11
N ASP A 173 -16.22 18.48 -5.14
CA ASP A 173 -16.94 18.09 -6.35
C ASP A 173 -16.50 16.71 -6.82
N GLY A 174 -17.47 15.91 -7.23
CA GLY A 174 -17.26 14.62 -7.86
C GLY A 174 -16.62 13.55 -6.99
N LEU A 175 -16.19 12.51 -7.65
CA LEU A 175 -15.58 11.32 -7.06
C LEU A 175 -14.11 11.23 -7.44
N LEU A 176 -13.33 10.53 -6.62
CA LEU A 176 -11.93 10.23 -6.90
C LEU A 176 -11.70 8.72 -6.79
N PHE A 177 -11.02 8.17 -7.78
CA PHE A 177 -10.39 6.85 -7.74
C PHE A 177 -8.87 7.02 -7.79
N VAL A 178 -8.16 6.28 -6.94
CA VAL A 178 -6.68 6.25 -6.93
C VAL A 178 -6.21 4.81 -6.93
N GLY A 179 -5.44 4.44 -7.96
CA GLY A 179 -4.90 3.09 -8.07
C GLY A 179 -4.48 2.74 -9.48
N ARG A 180 -3.78 1.63 -9.64
CA ARG A 180 -3.43 1.10 -10.95
C ARG A 180 -4.70 0.74 -11.74
N LEU A 181 -4.68 0.96 -13.05
CA LEU A 181 -5.75 0.49 -13.93
C LEU A 181 -5.58 -1.01 -14.20
N THR A 182 -6.00 -1.81 -13.23
CA THR A 182 -5.99 -3.27 -13.28
C THR A 182 -7.35 -3.82 -12.88
N PRO A 183 -7.81 -4.95 -13.45
CA PRO A 183 -9.19 -5.43 -13.28
C PRO A 183 -9.61 -5.64 -11.82
N HIS A 184 -8.70 -6.09 -10.96
CA HIS A 184 -9.01 -6.30 -9.54
C HIS A 184 -9.26 -4.99 -8.76
N LYS A 185 -8.92 -3.83 -9.35
CA LYS A 185 -9.24 -2.53 -8.75
C LYS A 185 -10.65 -2.04 -9.06
N GLY A 186 -11.37 -2.70 -9.98
CA GLY A 186 -12.81 -2.53 -10.20
C GLY A 186 -13.22 -1.15 -10.71
N VAL A 187 -12.36 -0.47 -11.48
CA VAL A 187 -12.70 0.87 -12.01
C VAL A 187 -13.93 0.83 -12.91
N GLU A 188 -14.11 -0.26 -13.66
CA GLU A 188 -15.29 -0.50 -14.49
C GLU A 188 -16.58 -0.58 -13.66
N VAL A 189 -16.54 -1.17 -12.48
CA VAL A 189 -17.68 -1.22 -11.54
C VAL A 189 -18.06 0.20 -11.11
N LEU A 190 -17.07 1.02 -10.75
CA LEU A 190 -17.31 2.42 -10.40
C LEU A 190 -17.93 3.20 -11.55
N ILE A 191 -17.37 3.11 -12.77
CA ILE A 191 -17.88 3.84 -13.92
C ILE A 191 -19.33 3.45 -14.24
N ARG A 192 -19.69 2.17 -14.12
CA ARG A 192 -21.09 1.71 -14.34
C ARG A 192 -22.01 2.17 -13.21
N ALA A 193 -21.51 2.18 -11.97
CA ALA A 193 -22.27 2.62 -10.80
C ALA A 193 -22.52 4.14 -10.76
N MET A 194 -21.68 4.95 -11.41
CA MET A 194 -21.79 6.41 -11.32
C MET A 194 -23.15 6.96 -11.79
N PRO A 195 -23.78 7.88 -11.03
CA PRO A 195 -24.92 8.64 -11.50
C PRO A 195 -24.56 9.50 -12.73
N PRO A 196 -25.51 9.78 -13.63
CA PRO A 196 -25.30 10.66 -14.78
C PRO A 196 -24.81 12.05 -14.36
N GLY A 197 -23.84 12.61 -15.09
CA GLY A 197 -23.35 13.98 -14.87
C GLY A 197 -22.37 14.16 -13.70
N VAL A 198 -22.17 13.16 -12.85
CA VAL A 198 -21.20 13.22 -11.74
C VAL A 198 -19.77 13.17 -12.27
N PRO A 199 -18.88 14.11 -11.88
CA PRO A 199 -17.48 14.05 -12.26
C PRO A 199 -16.74 12.92 -11.55
N LEU A 200 -15.83 12.24 -12.26
CA LEU A 200 -14.88 11.29 -11.70
C LEU A 200 -13.47 11.66 -12.14
N THR A 201 -12.55 11.75 -11.19
CA THR A 201 -11.12 11.77 -11.50
C THR A 201 -10.53 10.40 -11.21
N VAL A 202 -9.82 9.84 -12.19
CA VAL A 202 -9.11 8.56 -12.09
C VAL A 202 -7.62 8.86 -12.08
N VAL A 203 -6.95 8.55 -10.97
CA VAL A 203 -5.50 8.73 -10.76
C VAL A 203 -4.83 7.38 -10.73
N GLY A 204 -3.74 7.26 -11.47
CA GLY A 204 -2.87 6.09 -11.48
C GLY A 204 -2.43 5.71 -12.88
N SER A 205 -1.40 4.87 -12.93
CA SER A 205 -0.84 4.37 -14.18
C SER A 205 -1.59 3.16 -14.70
N GLU A 206 -1.47 2.92 -15.99
CA GLU A 206 -1.78 1.62 -16.59
C GLU A 206 -0.82 0.60 -15.97
N GLY A 207 -1.37 -0.47 -15.41
CA GLY A 207 -0.56 -1.50 -14.79
C GLY A 207 0.40 -2.13 -15.80
N HIS A 208 1.69 -2.08 -15.49
CA HIS A 208 2.73 -2.75 -16.29
C HIS A 208 2.91 -4.22 -15.90
N ASP A 209 1.88 -4.87 -15.38
CA ASP A 209 1.97 -6.27 -15.02
C ASP A 209 1.99 -7.10 -16.31
N ARG A 210 3.22 -7.39 -16.78
CA ARG A 210 3.47 -8.19 -18.00
C ARG A 210 2.89 -9.60 -17.91
N ASP A 211 2.57 -10.02 -16.70
CA ASP A 211 2.08 -11.37 -16.39
C ASP A 211 0.55 -11.46 -16.33
N LEU A 212 -0.19 -10.33 -16.44
CA LEU A 212 -1.64 -10.34 -16.49
C LEU A 212 -2.12 -10.45 -17.95
N PRO A 213 -3.01 -11.41 -18.26
CA PRO A 213 -3.56 -11.59 -19.60
C PRO A 213 -4.47 -10.44 -20.08
N GLU A 214 -4.67 -9.45 -19.23
CA GLU A 214 -5.74 -8.43 -19.31
C GLU A 214 -5.24 -7.08 -19.83
N ARG A 215 -4.36 -7.11 -20.83
CA ARG A 215 -3.75 -5.89 -21.42
C ARG A 215 -4.76 -4.88 -21.98
N GLY A 216 -5.97 -5.31 -22.33
CA GLY A 216 -7.05 -4.45 -22.84
C GLY A 216 -7.88 -3.76 -21.76
N TYR A 217 -7.60 -3.96 -20.47
CA TYR A 217 -8.42 -3.36 -19.42
C TYR A 217 -8.44 -1.83 -19.41
N PRO A 218 -7.32 -1.11 -19.62
CA PRO A 218 -7.35 0.35 -19.70
C PRO A 218 -8.26 0.84 -20.85
N ASP A 219 -8.28 0.15 -21.98
CA ASP A 219 -9.14 0.51 -23.14
C ASP A 219 -10.61 0.23 -22.85
N LEU A 220 -10.92 -0.89 -22.17
CA LEU A 220 -12.27 -1.17 -21.66
C LEU A 220 -12.76 -0.04 -20.76
N VAL A 221 -11.96 0.37 -19.79
CA VAL A 221 -12.31 1.43 -18.83
C VAL A 221 -12.53 2.77 -19.55
N ARG A 222 -11.69 3.13 -20.51
CA ARG A 222 -11.88 4.34 -21.34
C ARG A 222 -13.12 4.27 -22.19
N SER A 223 -13.43 3.12 -22.78
CA SER A 223 -14.64 2.90 -23.56
C SER A 223 -15.91 3.09 -22.70
N LEU A 224 -15.93 2.53 -21.49
CA LEU A 224 -17.03 2.69 -20.54
C LEU A 224 -17.21 4.15 -20.05
N ALA A 225 -16.12 4.91 -20.03
CA ALA A 225 -16.12 6.33 -19.68
C ALA A 225 -16.67 7.24 -20.79
N GLY A 226 -16.84 6.71 -22.01
CA GLY A 226 -17.36 7.48 -23.16
C GLY A 226 -18.71 8.11 -22.86
N GLY A 227 -18.83 9.43 -23.10
CA GLY A 227 -20.04 10.21 -22.81
C GLY A 227 -20.27 10.55 -21.33
N ARG A 228 -19.35 10.17 -20.43
CA ARG A 228 -19.38 10.50 -18.99
C ARG A 228 -18.33 11.55 -18.63
N ARG A 229 -18.51 12.25 -17.51
CA ARG A 229 -17.54 13.24 -16.99
C ARG A 229 -16.38 12.55 -16.26
N VAL A 230 -15.57 11.77 -16.98
CA VAL A 230 -14.42 11.06 -16.41
C VAL A 230 -13.11 11.67 -16.91
N ARG A 231 -12.24 12.06 -15.98
CA ARG A 231 -10.87 12.54 -16.26
C ARG A 231 -9.87 11.50 -15.82
N PHE A 232 -9.06 10.99 -16.75
CA PHE A 232 -7.90 10.14 -16.47
C PHE A 232 -6.68 11.05 -16.29
N ALA A 233 -6.21 11.20 -15.05
CA ALA A 233 -5.11 12.10 -14.71
C ALA A 233 -3.72 11.44 -14.87
N GLY A 234 -3.66 10.11 -15.02
CA GLY A 234 -2.40 9.40 -14.99
C GLY A 234 -1.79 9.37 -13.59
N ALA A 235 -0.48 9.19 -13.52
CA ALA A 235 0.26 9.33 -12.27
C ALA A 235 0.43 10.82 -11.95
N VAL A 236 0.18 11.19 -10.69
CA VAL A 236 0.34 12.55 -10.18
C VAL A 236 1.33 12.55 -9.02
N ASP A 237 1.91 13.69 -8.69
CA ASP A 237 2.77 13.82 -7.52
C ASP A 237 1.96 13.84 -6.20
N ASP A 238 2.66 13.77 -5.07
CA ASP A 238 2.02 13.72 -3.75
C ASP A 238 1.24 14.98 -3.40
N ALA A 239 1.65 16.16 -3.89
CA ALA A 239 0.97 17.42 -3.61
C ALA A 239 -0.35 17.50 -4.37
N GLU A 240 -0.33 17.17 -5.66
CA GLU A 240 -1.53 17.08 -6.49
C GLU A 240 -2.48 16.00 -5.96
N LEU A 241 -1.96 14.84 -5.55
CA LEU A 241 -2.76 13.77 -4.98
C LEU A 241 -3.47 14.22 -3.70
N ALA A 242 -2.76 14.91 -2.80
CA ALA A 242 -3.35 15.46 -1.58
C ALA A 242 -4.45 16.50 -1.90
N HIS A 243 -4.22 17.35 -2.90
CA HIS A 243 -5.22 18.30 -3.38
C HIS A 243 -6.47 17.58 -3.92
N LEU A 244 -6.30 16.54 -4.72
CA LEU A 244 -7.42 15.76 -5.28
C LEU A 244 -8.23 15.04 -4.18
N TYR A 245 -7.58 14.50 -3.16
CA TYR A 245 -8.30 13.93 -2.00
C TYR A 245 -9.19 14.97 -1.33
N ARG A 246 -8.67 16.18 -1.07
CA ARG A 246 -9.43 17.25 -0.43
C ARG A 246 -10.62 17.73 -1.25
N ARG A 247 -10.49 17.73 -2.57
CA ARG A 247 -11.54 18.17 -3.49
C ARG A 247 -12.65 17.16 -3.73
N ALA A 248 -12.40 15.89 -3.54
CA ALA A 248 -13.40 14.86 -3.77
C ALA A 248 -14.50 14.89 -2.70
N VAL A 249 -15.74 14.60 -3.11
CA VAL A 249 -16.86 14.32 -2.20
C VAL A 249 -16.66 13.00 -1.50
N ALA A 250 -16.19 12.01 -2.25
CA ALA A 250 -15.82 10.70 -1.75
C ALA A 250 -14.69 10.11 -2.59
N VAL A 251 -13.87 9.29 -1.94
CA VAL A 251 -12.93 8.39 -2.62
C VAL A 251 -13.55 7.02 -2.71
N VAL A 252 -13.48 6.41 -3.90
CA VAL A 252 -14.06 5.09 -4.13
C VAL A 252 -12.95 4.07 -4.33
N VAL A 253 -13.00 2.98 -3.56
CA VAL A 253 -12.07 1.84 -3.62
C VAL A 253 -12.87 0.57 -3.95
N PRO A 254 -13.27 0.39 -5.23
CA PRO A 254 -14.23 -0.61 -5.66
C PRO A 254 -13.57 -1.95 -5.99
N SER A 255 -12.51 -2.31 -5.27
CA SER A 255 -11.71 -3.51 -5.52
C SER A 255 -12.56 -4.78 -5.48
N VAL A 256 -12.23 -5.75 -6.34
CA VAL A 256 -12.98 -7.00 -6.50
C VAL A 256 -12.07 -8.21 -6.34
N GLU A 257 -12.63 -9.33 -5.88
CA GLU A 257 -11.96 -10.63 -5.82
C GLU A 257 -12.14 -11.42 -7.12
N ARG A 258 -13.20 -11.15 -7.88
CA ARG A 258 -13.44 -11.71 -9.20
C ARG A 258 -13.51 -10.60 -10.24
N THR A 259 -12.56 -10.63 -11.17
CA THR A 259 -12.45 -9.60 -12.22
C THR A 259 -13.57 -9.70 -13.24
N CYS A 260 -13.77 -8.63 -14.03
CA CYS A 260 -14.71 -8.63 -15.15
C CYS A 260 -14.38 -9.65 -16.25
N TYR A 261 -13.20 -10.24 -16.23
CA TYR A 261 -12.78 -11.35 -17.11
C TYR A 261 -13.01 -12.73 -16.48
N GLY A 262 -13.61 -12.78 -15.28
CA GLY A 262 -13.92 -14.03 -14.58
C GLY A 262 -12.76 -14.64 -13.78
N HIS A 263 -11.60 -13.97 -13.72
CA HIS A 263 -10.45 -14.45 -12.96
C HIS A 263 -10.63 -14.14 -11.46
N THR A 264 -10.32 -15.12 -10.63
CA THR A 264 -10.29 -14.91 -9.17
C THR A 264 -8.91 -14.43 -8.73
N ILE A 265 -8.88 -13.36 -7.97
CA ILE A 265 -7.68 -12.78 -7.38
C ILE A 265 -7.63 -13.17 -5.91
N ALA A 266 -6.61 -13.95 -5.54
CA ALA A 266 -6.47 -14.45 -4.17
C ALA A 266 -6.33 -13.30 -3.14
N VAL A 267 -5.65 -12.23 -3.52
CA VAL A 267 -5.42 -11.06 -2.66
C VAL A 267 -5.69 -9.78 -3.45
N SER A 268 -6.86 -9.21 -3.27
CA SER A 268 -7.30 -7.98 -3.95
C SER A 268 -6.77 -6.73 -3.26
N GLU A 269 -6.92 -6.64 -1.93
CA GLU A 269 -6.42 -5.54 -1.10
C GLU A 269 -5.83 -6.07 0.20
N LEU A 270 -4.57 -5.73 0.48
CA LEU A 270 -3.94 -6.13 1.75
C LEU A 270 -4.35 -5.23 2.92
N LEU A 271 -4.50 -3.94 2.70
CA LEU A 271 -4.90 -2.96 3.72
C LEU A 271 -5.77 -1.84 3.15
N GLY A 272 -5.31 -1.17 2.08
CA GLY A 272 -5.97 0.00 1.51
C GLY A 272 -5.33 1.33 1.96
N LEU A 273 -4.04 1.55 1.65
CA LEU A 273 -3.36 2.82 1.96
C LEU A 273 -4.08 4.03 1.35
N VAL A 274 -4.64 3.89 0.16
CA VAL A 274 -5.46 4.92 -0.50
C VAL A 274 -6.65 5.35 0.36
N ALA A 275 -7.31 4.38 1.03
CA ALA A 275 -8.39 4.69 1.95
C ALA A 275 -7.88 5.50 3.15
N LEU A 276 -6.73 5.14 3.72
CA LEU A 276 -6.11 5.89 4.81
C LEU A 276 -5.72 7.32 4.40
N GLU A 277 -5.20 7.51 3.20
CA GLU A 277 -4.83 8.82 2.63
C GLU A 277 -6.06 9.72 2.44
N ALA A 278 -7.15 9.16 1.88
CA ALA A 278 -8.43 9.85 1.76
C ALA A 278 -9.01 10.25 3.11
N MET A 279 -9.08 9.31 4.04
CA MET A 279 -9.58 9.53 5.40
C MET A 279 -8.73 10.58 6.15
N ALA A 280 -7.41 10.54 6.01
CA ALA A 280 -6.51 11.55 6.57
C ALA A 280 -6.80 12.96 6.01
N SER A 281 -7.19 13.05 4.74
CA SER A 281 -7.60 14.30 4.08
C SER A 281 -9.01 14.76 4.48
N GLY A 282 -9.68 14.06 5.39
CA GLY A 282 -11.05 14.34 5.80
C GLY A 282 -12.08 14.02 4.72
N THR A 283 -11.79 13.09 3.82
CA THR A 283 -12.65 12.66 2.73
C THR A 283 -13.19 11.27 3.03
N PRO A 284 -14.52 11.07 3.04
CA PRO A 284 -15.11 9.76 3.28
C PRO A 284 -14.77 8.79 2.16
N VAL A 285 -14.74 7.51 2.51
CA VAL A 285 -14.39 6.42 1.57
C VAL A 285 -15.62 5.54 1.34
N ILE A 286 -15.87 5.18 0.09
CA ILE A 286 -16.76 4.08 -0.27
C ILE A 286 -15.87 2.93 -0.76
N ALA A 287 -15.83 1.84 -0.03
CA ALA A 287 -14.96 0.71 -0.32
C ALA A 287 -15.73 -0.60 -0.48
N SER A 288 -15.20 -1.49 -1.32
CA SER A 288 -15.67 -2.87 -1.32
C SER A 288 -15.27 -3.59 -0.05
N GLY A 289 -16.13 -4.48 0.46
CA GLY A 289 -15.87 -5.30 1.64
C GLY A 289 -14.88 -6.44 1.37
N VAL A 290 -13.68 -6.14 0.83
CA VAL A 290 -12.66 -7.14 0.48
C VAL A 290 -11.35 -6.92 1.21
N GLY A 291 -10.64 -8.00 1.47
CA GLY A 291 -9.30 -7.96 2.03
C GLY A 291 -9.21 -7.23 3.37
N GLY A 292 -8.25 -6.31 3.48
CA GLY A 292 -8.04 -5.48 4.66
C GLY A 292 -8.90 -4.20 4.74
N LEU A 293 -9.69 -3.88 3.71
CA LEU A 293 -10.51 -2.66 3.68
C LEU A 293 -11.51 -2.56 4.84
N PRO A 294 -12.19 -3.66 5.28
CA PRO A 294 -13.08 -3.61 6.44
C PRO A 294 -12.37 -3.35 7.78
N GLU A 295 -11.05 -3.48 7.84
CA GLU A 295 -10.28 -3.11 9.03
C GLU A 295 -10.01 -1.60 9.10
N VAL A 296 -10.03 -0.91 7.96
CA VAL A 296 -9.77 0.52 7.81
C VAL A 296 -11.05 1.33 7.85
N VAL A 297 -12.03 0.97 7.01
CA VAL A 297 -13.31 1.68 6.88
C VAL A 297 -14.34 1.08 7.83
N GLU A 298 -14.96 1.90 8.65
CA GLU A 298 -16.08 1.53 9.52
C GLU A 298 -17.38 1.94 8.85
N ASP A 299 -18.19 0.94 8.49
CA ASP A 299 -19.41 1.15 7.71
C ASP A 299 -20.40 2.07 8.41
N GLY A 300 -20.88 3.09 7.71
CA GLY A 300 -21.81 4.10 8.21
C GLY A 300 -21.20 5.16 9.13
N ASP A 301 -19.94 5.00 9.57
CA ASP A 301 -19.26 5.95 10.46
C ASP A 301 -18.13 6.72 9.77
N THR A 302 -17.11 6.04 9.26
CA THR A 302 -15.96 6.67 8.61
C THR A 302 -15.99 6.57 7.08
N GLY A 303 -16.95 5.83 6.55
CA GLY A 303 -17.16 5.56 5.14
C GLY A 303 -18.29 4.56 4.97
N PHE A 304 -18.39 3.99 3.77
CA PHE A 304 -19.31 2.91 3.49
C PHE A 304 -18.57 1.68 2.98
N LEU A 305 -19.06 0.50 3.38
CA LEU A 305 -18.66 -0.78 2.81
C LEU A 305 -19.80 -1.32 1.94
N VAL A 306 -19.45 -1.75 0.72
CA VAL A 306 -20.39 -2.34 -0.23
C VAL A 306 -19.94 -3.74 -0.64
N PRO A 307 -20.84 -4.64 -1.05
CA PRO A 307 -20.44 -5.91 -1.63
C PRO A 307 -19.56 -5.70 -2.86
N PRO A 308 -18.48 -6.50 -3.05
CA PRO A 308 -17.59 -6.35 -4.20
C PRO A 308 -18.33 -6.61 -5.51
N GLY A 309 -18.20 -5.71 -6.48
CA GLY A 309 -18.83 -5.80 -7.78
C GLY A 309 -20.31 -5.41 -7.81
N ASP A 310 -20.91 -5.02 -6.70
CA ASP A 310 -22.31 -4.59 -6.65
C ASP A 310 -22.44 -3.11 -7.07
N GLU A 311 -22.75 -2.91 -8.36
CA GLU A 311 -22.93 -1.58 -8.95
C GLU A 311 -24.11 -0.82 -8.33
N THR A 312 -25.17 -1.52 -7.91
CA THR A 312 -26.36 -0.91 -7.31
C THR A 312 -26.07 -0.39 -5.91
N ALA A 313 -25.52 -1.22 -5.03
CA ALA A 313 -25.13 -0.82 -3.70
C ALA A 313 -24.09 0.32 -3.74
N LEU A 314 -23.13 0.26 -4.67
CA LEU A 314 -22.14 1.32 -4.85
C LEU A 314 -22.80 2.64 -5.27
N ARG A 315 -23.73 2.60 -6.22
CA ARG A 315 -24.50 3.78 -6.66
C ARG A 315 -25.27 4.43 -5.51
N GLU A 316 -26.00 3.65 -4.73
CA GLU A 316 -26.77 4.15 -3.60
C GLU A 316 -25.90 4.89 -2.57
N ARG A 317 -24.70 4.38 -2.28
CA ARG A 317 -23.77 5.05 -1.37
C ARG A 317 -23.15 6.31 -1.97
N ILE A 318 -22.89 6.30 -3.25
CA ILE A 318 -22.45 7.51 -3.99
C ILE A 318 -23.53 8.59 -3.89
N GLU A 319 -24.77 8.27 -4.23
CA GLU A 319 -25.90 9.20 -4.18
C GLU A 319 -26.11 9.75 -2.76
N THR A 320 -26.04 8.91 -1.73
CA THR A 320 -26.13 9.33 -0.32
C THR A 320 -25.13 10.45 0.02
N LEU A 321 -23.87 10.34 -0.42
CA LEU A 321 -22.83 11.35 -0.14
C LEU A 321 -22.92 12.58 -1.05
N LEU A 322 -23.48 12.43 -2.26
CA LEU A 322 -23.68 13.53 -3.17
C LEU A 322 -24.89 14.38 -2.75
N ASP A 323 -25.97 13.78 -2.29
CA ASP A 323 -27.21 14.45 -1.91
C ASP A 323 -27.12 15.13 -0.53
N ASP A 324 -26.41 14.51 0.42
CA ASP A 324 -26.19 15.08 1.77
C ASP A 324 -24.72 15.39 2.04
N ARG A 325 -24.31 16.59 1.70
CA ARG A 325 -22.95 17.10 1.93
C ARG A 325 -22.58 17.18 3.41
N ALA A 326 -23.57 17.34 4.28
CA ALA A 326 -23.34 17.38 5.72
C ALA A 326 -23.01 15.98 6.25
N VAL A 327 -23.64 14.92 5.71
CA VAL A 327 -23.26 13.54 6.00
C VAL A 327 -21.83 13.28 5.54
N ALA A 328 -21.50 13.62 4.29
CA ALA A 328 -20.14 13.44 3.75
C ALA A 328 -19.08 14.16 4.62
N SER A 329 -19.36 15.39 5.03
CA SER A 329 -18.44 16.17 5.87
C SER A 329 -18.25 15.58 7.26
N ARG A 330 -19.34 15.17 7.94
CA ARG A 330 -19.27 14.52 9.26
C ARG A 330 -18.52 13.19 9.21
N MET A 331 -18.82 12.38 8.19
CA MET A 331 -18.16 11.09 7.97
C MET A 331 -16.66 11.28 7.72
N GLY A 332 -16.27 12.26 6.87
CA GLY A 332 -14.89 12.59 6.61
C GLY A 332 -14.13 13.08 7.86
N ALA A 333 -14.77 13.89 8.73
CA ALA A 333 -14.18 14.31 9.99
C ALA A 333 -13.90 13.12 10.92
N ARG A 334 -14.87 12.21 11.11
CA ARG A 334 -14.68 10.98 11.92
C ARG A 334 -13.60 10.07 11.31
N ALA A 335 -13.57 9.97 9.98
CA ALA A 335 -12.55 9.22 9.28
C ALA A 335 -11.15 9.73 9.62
N ARG A 336 -10.95 11.05 9.61
CA ARG A 336 -9.68 11.67 10.01
C ARG A 336 -9.35 11.42 11.47
N ASP A 337 -10.30 11.61 12.39
CA ASP A 337 -10.09 11.37 13.83
C ASP A 337 -9.61 9.92 14.06
N ARG A 338 -10.24 8.96 13.39
CA ARG A 338 -9.84 7.55 13.45
C ARG A 338 -8.43 7.32 12.92
N VAL A 339 -8.05 7.97 11.81
CA VAL A 339 -6.70 7.90 11.25
C VAL A 339 -5.68 8.45 12.24
N LEU A 340 -5.92 9.63 12.79
CA LEU A 340 -5.01 10.26 13.75
C LEU A 340 -4.82 9.43 15.01
N ALA A 341 -5.87 8.73 15.44
CA ALA A 341 -5.84 7.89 16.64
C ALA A 341 -5.10 6.55 16.44
N ARG A 342 -4.97 6.02 15.20
CA ARG A 342 -4.57 4.62 15.03
C ARG A 342 -3.70 4.30 13.80
N TRP A 343 -3.70 5.14 12.76
CA TRP A 343 -3.27 4.79 11.42
C TRP A 343 -2.18 5.70 10.84
N THR A 344 -1.40 6.38 11.71
CA THR A 344 -0.21 7.13 11.27
C THR A 344 0.99 6.20 11.16
N TRP A 345 2.00 6.61 10.41
CA TRP A 345 3.27 5.88 10.35
C TRP A 345 3.94 5.75 11.72
N THR A 346 3.73 6.72 12.64
CA THR A 346 4.19 6.63 14.03
C THR A 346 3.54 5.44 14.75
N HIS A 347 2.24 5.22 14.60
CA HIS A 347 1.56 4.06 15.18
C HIS A 347 2.07 2.74 14.58
N CYS A 348 2.31 2.71 13.26
CA CYS A 348 2.89 1.54 12.61
C CYS A 348 4.30 1.25 13.16
N ALA A 349 5.16 2.27 13.27
CA ALA A 349 6.51 2.15 13.83
C ALA A 349 6.50 1.67 15.29
N GLN A 350 5.60 2.18 16.12
CA GLN A 350 5.46 1.74 17.52
C GLN A 350 5.09 0.26 17.63
N ARG A 351 4.15 -0.22 16.81
CA ARG A 351 3.79 -1.66 16.74
C ARG A 351 4.97 -2.51 16.25
N CYS A 352 5.69 -2.00 15.27
CA CYS A 352 6.88 -2.64 14.73
C CYS A 352 7.99 -2.75 15.79
N LEU A 353 8.26 -1.67 16.53
CA LEU A 353 9.22 -1.65 17.63
C LEU A 353 8.83 -2.61 18.77
N ALA A 354 7.53 -2.70 19.08
CA ALA A 354 7.06 -3.68 20.07
C ALA A 354 7.38 -5.12 19.62
N ALA A 355 7.13 -5.45 18.34
CA ALA A 355 7.45 -6.75 17.78
C ALA A 355 8.97 -7.04 17.75
N TYR A 356 9.80 -6.03 17.52
CA TYR A 356 11.26 -6.18 17.55
C TYR A 356 11.81 -6.41 18.97
N ARG A 357 11.26 -5.73 19.98
CA ARG A 357 11.66 -5.91 21.38
C ARG A 357 11.37 -7.31 21.91
N GLU A 358 10.42 -8.03 21.31
CA GLU A 358 10.21 -9.45 21.62
C GLU A 358 11.38 -10.36 21.13
N LEU A 359 12.17 -9.90 20.17
CA LEU A 359 13.33 -10.63 19.65
C LEU A 359 14.65 -10.17 20.27
N VAL A 360 14.74 -8.88 20.55
CA VAL A 360 15.95 -8.24 21.12
C VAL A 360 15.55 -7.62 22.46
N PRO A 361 15.55 -8.41 23.55
CA PRO A 361 15.33 -7.86 24.90
C PRO A 361 16.40 -6.83 25.24
N THR A 362 15.99 -5.67 25.80
CA THR A 362 16.90 -4.63 26.29
C THR A 362 17.58 -5.03 27.58
#